data_a85899a5b2241e2178a4b173cefe9cd8
#
_entry.id   a85899a5b2241e2178a4b173cefe9cd8
#
_cell.length_a   1.000
_cell.length_b   1.000
_cell.length_c   1.000
_cell.angle_alpha   90.00
_cell.angle_beta   90.00
_cell.angle_gamma   90.00
#
_symmetry.space_group_name_H-M   'P 1'
#
loop_
_entity.id
_entity.type
_entity.pdbx_description
1 polymer ?
#
loop_
_entity_poly.entity_id
_entity_poly.type
_entity_poly.pdbx_seq_one_letter_code
_entity_poly.pdbx_strand_id
1 'polypeptide(L)'
;MKKDSKIKLIILVSICVIALIVLIILNIKDQKQYLIEIKYDKLMEKINNKEDFVLLLSQTTCEHCMDFKPKLNKVSKKYKLYTYYIEVNLLNDEERQGLKNIISYDGTPTTVFIFNGTEKTAANRLDGSVSGEKIIAKLKSNGFIE
;
A
#
# COMPACT_ATOMS: atom_id res chain seq x y z
N MET A 1 -15.85 -27.75 -49.90
CA MET A 1 -16.32 -27.98 -48.52
C MET A 1 -15.23 -27.99 -47.42
N LYS A 2 -14.03 -28.54 -47.63
CA LYS A 2 -12.97 -28.56 -46.55
C LYS A 2 -12.29 -27.21 -46.23
N LYS A 3 -12.26 -26.25 -47.16
CA LYS A 3 -11.57 -24.96 -47.03
C LYS A 3 -12.34 -23.99 -46.09
N ASP A 4 -13.68 -23.94 -46.25
CA ASP A 4 -14.54 -23.04 -45.44
C ASP A 4 -14.60 -23.47 -43.96
N SER A 5 -14.52 -24.79 -43.67
CA SER A 5 -14.47 -25.31 -42.31
C SER A 5 -13.17 -24.94 -41.60
N LYS A 6 -12.03 -24.93 -42.30
CA LYS A 6 -10.74 -24.49 -41.74
C LYS A 6 -10.72 -23.00 -41.41
N ILE A 7 -11.29 -22.18 -42.30
CA ILE A 7 -11.40 -20.73 -42.09
C ILE A 7 -12.27 -20.42 -40.87
N LYS A 8 -13.42 -21.08 -40.74
CA LYS A 8 -14.30 -20.90 -39.57
C LYS A 8 -13.61 -21.32 -38.27
N LEU A 9 -12.82 -22.39 -38.29
CA LEU A 9 -12.06 -22.84 -37.13
C LEU A 9 -10.98 -21.79 -36.73
N ILE A 10 -10.26 -21.25 -37.72
CA ILE A 10 -9.23 -20.21 -37.47
C ILE A 10 -9.85 -18.96 -36.85
N ILE A 11 -11.02 -18.53 -37.38
CA ILE A 11 -11.75 -17.37 -36.85
C ILE A 11 -12.18 -17.64 -35.41
N LEU A 12 -12.72 -18.82 -35.10
CA LEU A 12 -13.15 -19.17 -33.75
C LEU A 12 -11.96 -19.16 -32.75
N VAL A 13 -10.84 -19.75 -33.13
CA VAL A 13 -9.62 -19.77 -32.29
C VAL A 13 -9.11 -18.35 -32.06
N SER A 14 -9.09 -17.49 -33.08
CA SER A 14 -8.65 -16.08 -32.92
C SER A 14 -9.54 -15.30 -31.96
N ILE A 15 -10.86 -15.49 -32.01
CA ILE A 15 -11.80 -14.86 -31.06
C ILE A 15 -11.53 -15.34 -29.63
N CYS A 16 -11.32 -16.65 -29.42
CA CYS A 16 -10.99 -17.18 -28.10
C CYS A 16 -9.67 -16.60 -27.54
N VAL A 17 -8.63 -16.48 -28.38
CA VAL A 17 -7.34 -15.90 -27.98
C VAL A 17 -7.50 -14.43 -27.60
N ILE A 18 -8.26 -13.66 -28.39
CA ILE A 18 -8.54 -12.24 -28.08
C ILE A 18 -9.29 -12.12 -26.74
N ALA A 19 -10.31 -12.95 -26.54
CA ALA A 19 -11.08 -12.96 -25.29
C ALA A 19 -10.18 -13.29 -24.06
N LEU A 20 -9.27 -14.26 -24.20
CA LEU A 20 -8.30 -14.59 -23.15
C LEU A 20 -7.35 -13.42 -22.85
N ILE A 21 -6.83 -12.75 -23.89
CA ILE A 21 -5.96 -11.58 -23.73
C ILE A 21 -6.71 -10.45 -23.01
N VAL A 22 -7.96 -10.19 -23.36
CA VAL A 22 -8.80 -9.17 -22.70
C VAL A 22 -9.00 -9.52 -21.24
N LEU A 23 -9.32 -10.78 -20.92
CA LEU A 23 -9.46 -11.25 -19.54
C LEU A 23 -8.15 -11.08 -18.73
N ILE A 24 -7.00 -11.38 -19.31
CA ILE A 24 -5.69 -11.19 -18.69
C ILE A 24 -5.44 -9.71 -18.42
N ILE A 25 -5.71 -8.83 -19.40
CA ILE A 25 -5.54 -7.37 -19.25
C ILE A 25 -6.45 -6.81 -18.15
N LEU A 26 -7.71 -7.28 -18.09
CA LEU A 26 -8.65 -6.85 -17.04
C LEU A 26 -8.19 -7.30 -15.65
N ASN A 27 -7.67 -8.52 -15.51
CA ASN A 27 -7.10 -9.02 -14.27
C ASN A 27 -5.84 -8.24 -13.84
N ILE A 28 -4.95 -7.88 -14.78
CA ILE A 28 -3.74 -7.09 -14.47
C ILE A 28 -4.10 -5.68 -13.99
N LYS A 29 -5.14 -5.05 -14.55
CA LYS A 29 -5.61 -3.72 -14.12
C LYS A 29 -6.10 -3.69 -12.67
N ASP A 30 -6.60 -4.82 -12.14
CA ASP A 30 -7.08 -4.90 -10.75
C ASP A 30 -5.96 -5.16 -9.71
N GLN A 31 -4.72 -5.35 -10.16
CA GLN A 31 -3.53 -5.55 -9.31
C GLN A 31 -2.90 -4.23 -8.80
N LYS A 32 -3.61 -3.10 -8.91
CA LYS A 32 -3.09 -1.83 -8.40
C LYS A 32 -2.83 -1.92 -6.91
N GLN A 33 -1.56 -1.81 -6.53
CA GLN A 33 -1.13 -1.83 -5.14
C GLN A 33 -1.32 -0.44 -4.53
N TYR A 34 -1.95 -0.38 -3.37
CA TYR A 34 -2.23 0.87 -2.65
C TYR A 34 -1.37 1.03 -1.40
N LEU A 35 -0.73 -0.04 -0.92
CA LEU A 35 0.31 0.00 0.09
C LEU A 35 1.67 -0.08 -0.61
N ILE A 36 2.42 1.02 -0.61
CA ILE A 36 3.63 1.23 -1.41
C ILE A 36 4.84 1.30 -0.50
N GLU A 37 5.86 0.50 -0.79
CA GLU A 37 7.14 0.64 -0.12
C GLU A 37 7.79 1.98 -0.49
N ILE A 38 8.27 2.71 0.53
CA ILE A 38 8.96 3.98 0.33
C ILE A 38 10.37 3.89 0.90
N LYS A 39 11.35 4.39 0.15
CA LYS A 39 12.73 4.55 0.62
C LYS A 39 12.85 5.79 1.48
N TYR A 40 13.90 5.83 2.32
CA TYR A 40 14.11 6.93 3.26
C TYR A 40 14.21 8.30 2.58
N ASP A 41 14.96 8.40 1.48
CA ASP A 41 15.11 9.64 0.71
C ASP A 41 13.76 10.19 0.20
N LYS A 42 12.91 9.30 -0.33
CA LYS A 42 11.57 9.64 -0.81
C LYS A 42 10.58 9.97 0.32
N LEU A 43 10.73 9.33 1.47
CA LEU A 43 9.98 9.69 2.67
C LEU A 43 10.34 11.11 3.13
N MET A 44 11.64 11.43 3.18
CA MET A 44 12.11 12.76 3.53
C MET A 44 11.67 13.85 2.54
N GLU A 45 11.64 13.52 1.24
CA GLU A 45 11.09 14.40 0.21
C GLU A 45 9.62 14.75 0.48
N LYS A 46 8.78 13.77 0.80
CA LYS A 46 7.36 13.98 1.16
C LYS A 46 7.20 14.84 2.41
N ILE A 47 8.01 14.56 3.44
CA ILE A 47 8.01 15.34 4.69
C ILE A 47 8.39 16.79 4.43
N ASN A 48 9.46 17.03 3.67
CA ASN A 48 9.96 18.37 3.33
C ASN A 48 8.98 19.15 2.42
N ASN A 49 8.27 18.42 1.54
CA ASN A 49 7.21 18.98 0.69
C ASN A 49 5.90 19.23 1.45
N LYS A 50 5.86 18.93 2.75
CA LYS A 50 4.69 19.11 3.62
C LYS A 50 3.45 18.38 3.11
N GLU A 51 3.65 17.16 2.58
CA GLU A 51 2.55 16.32 2.10
C GLU A 51 1.77 15.67 3.25
N ASP A 52 0.49 15.38 2.97
CA ASP A 52 -0.38 14.59 3.84
C ASP A 52 -0.34 13.12 3.38
N PHE A 53 -0.02 12.20 4.27
CA PHE A 53 0.03 10.77 3.94
C PHE A 53 -0.04 9.87 5.17
N VAL A 54 -0.36 8.61 4.94
CA VAL A 54 -0.35 7.54 5.96
C VAL A 54 0.92 6.71 5.77
N LEU A 55 1.68 6.53 6.85
CA LEU A 55 2.95 5.78 6.87
C LEU A 55 2.88 4.64 7.86
N LEU A 56 3.19 3.43 7.42
CA LEU A 56 3.40 2.26 8.25
C LEU A 56 4.90 2.06 8.49
N LEU A 57 5.32 2.09 9.74
CA LEU A 57 6.64 1.62 10.18
C LEU A 57 6.57 0.11 10.35
N SER A 58 7.40 -0.61 9.63
CA SER A 58 7.38 -2.07 9.51
C SER A 58 8.78 -2.65 9.63
N GLN A 59 8.87 -3.96 9.86
CA GLN A 59 10.12 -4.73 9.77
C GLN A 59 9.88 -6.01 8.99
N THR A 60 10.83 -6.42 8.17
CA THR A 60 10.75 -7.61 7.32
C THR A 60 10.57 -8.91 8.11
N THR A 61 11.08 -8.97 9.34
CA THR A 61 11.05 -10.15 10.23
C THR A 61 9.94 -10.09 11.28
N CYS A 62 9.08 -9.06 11.23
CA CYS A 62 8.01 -8.84 12.20
C CYS A 62 6.74 -9.60 11.78
N GLU A 63 6.35 -10.62 12.52
CA GLU A 63 5.15 -11.44 12.27
C GLU A 63 3.87 -10.58 12.25
N HIS A 64 3.71 -9.67 13.22
CA HIS A 64 2.57 -8.75 13.28
C HIS A 64 2.54 -7.80 12.08
N CYS A 65 3.70 -7.43 11.52
CA CYS A 65 3.77 -6.61 10.32
C CYS A 65 3.31 -7.40 9.07
N MET A 66 3.68 -8.68 8.97
CA MET A 66 3.24 -9.56 7.88
C MET A 66 1.73 -9.78 7.92
N ASP A 67 1.13 -9.89 9.11
CA ASP A 67 -0.32 -9.99 9.29
C ASP A 67 -1.04 -8.66 9.02
N PHE A 68 -0.43 -7.53 9.35
CA PHE A 68 -1.07 -6.21 9.24
C PHE A 68 -1.06 -5.63 7.82
N LYS A 69 0.04 -5.78 7.07
CA LYS A 69 0.18 -5.23 5.70
C LYS A 69 -0.96 -5.63 4.76
N PRO A 70 -1.40 -6.90 4.68
CA PRO A 70 -2.54 -7.28 3.83
C PRO A 70 -3.85 -6.59 4.25
N LYS A 71 -4.08 -6.41 5.55
CA LYS A 71 -5.27 -5.73 6.08
C LYS A 71 -5.26 -4.26 5.69
N LEU A 72 -4.14 -3.57 5.89
CA LEU A 72 -3.99 -2.17 5.51
C LEU A 72 -4.13 -2.00 3.99
N ASN A 73 -3.48 -2.84 3.18
CA ASN A 73 -3.58 -2.79 1.71
C ASN A 73 -5.03 -3.01 1.23
N LYS A 74 -5.77 -3.95 1.85
CA LYS A 74 -7.19 -4.19 1.53
C LYS A 74 -8.05 -2.97 1.80
N VAL A 75 -7.85 -2.29 2.94
CA VAL A 75 -8.56 -1.05 3.27
C VAL A 75 -8.14 0.06 2.33
N SER A 76 -6.85 0.26 2.10
CA SER A 76 -6.31 1.26 1.18
C SER A 76 -6.85 1.09 -0.25
N LYS A 77 -6.93 -0.15 -0.76
CA LYS A 77 -7.54 -0.48 -2.05
C LYS A 77 -9.04 -0.12 -2.08
N LYS A 78 -9.79 -0.47 -1.02
CA LYS A 78 -11.23 -0.18 -0.92
C LYS A 78 -11.53 1.31 -1.03
N TYR A 79 -10.74 2.15 -0.39
CA TYR A 79 -10.93 3.60 -0.37
C TYR A 79 -10.07 4.35 -1.39
N LYS A 80 -9.32 3.63 -2.26
CA LYS A 80 -8.40 4.20 -3.26
C LYS A 80 -7.39 5.19 -2.66
N LEU A 81 -6.98 4.94 -1.41
CA LEU A 81 -6.02 5.74 -0.66
C LEU A 81 -4.63 5.13 -0.81
N TYR A 82 -3.67 5.89 -1.34
CA TYR A 82 -2.27 5.48 -1.29
C TYR A 82 -1.74 5.62 0.12
N THR A 83 -1.26 4.50 0.67
CA THR A 83 -0.55 4.43 1.94
C THR A 83 0.87 3.96 1.69
N TYR A 84 1.79 4.36 2.54
CA TYR A 84 3.21 4.02 2.40
C TYR A 84 3.67 3.15 3.56
N TYR A 85 4.71 2.33 3.33
CA TYR A 85 5.41 1.64 4.41
C TYR A 85 6.92 1.72 4.21
N ILE A 86 7.65 1.73 5.33
CA ILE A 86 9.10 1.69 5.35
C ILE A 86 9.56 0.54 6.25
N GLU A 87 10.54 -0.23 5.79
CA GLU A 87 11.16 -1.30 6.57
C GLU A 87 12.29 -0.74 7.41
N VAL A 88 11.98 -0.42 8.68
CA VAL A 88 12.93 0.28 9.56
C VAL A 88 14.18 -0.54 9.89
N ASN A 89 14.13 -1.86 9.77
CA ASN A 89 15.30 -2.73 9.96
C ASN A 89 16.27 -2.73 8.77
N LEU A 90 15.85 -2.23 7.61
CA LEU A 90 16.70 -2.10 6.41
C LEU A 90 17.38 -0.73 6.33
N LEU A 91 17.01 0.22 7.18
CA LEU A 91 17.65 1.53 7.26
C LEU A 91 19.06 1.41 7.88
N ASN A 92 20.00 2.18 7.36
CA ASN A 92 21.28 2.38 8.03
C ASN A 92 21.10 3.17 9.33
N ASP A 93 22.14 3.30 10.13
CA ASP A 93 22.05 3.92 11.47
C ASP A 93 21.71 5.41 11.39
N GLU A 94 22.22 6.13 10.40
CA GLU A 94 21.96 7.55 10.18
C GLU A 94 20.48 7.78 9.77
N GLU A 95 19.99 7.01 8.80
CA GLU A 95 18.59 7.06 8.36
C GLU A 95 17.62 6.70 9.49
N ARG A 96 17.97 5.67 10.26
CA ARG A 96 17.16 5.23 11.41
C ARG A 96 17.08 6.30 12.49
N GLN A 97 18.22 6.94 12.79
CA GLN A 97 18.25 8.05 13.73
C GLN A 97 17.50 9.27 13.20
N GLY A 98 17.67 9.59 11.94
CA GLY A 98 16.93 10.66 11.26
C GLY A 98 15.42 10.43 11.33
N LEU A 99 14.96 9.21 11.05
CA LEU A 99 13.54 8.85 11.15
C LEU A 99 13.03 8.99 12.59
N LYS A 100 13.78 8.52 13.60
CA LYS A 100 13.40 8.62 15.00
C LYS A 100 13.31 10.05 15.51
N ASN A 101 14.09 10.97 14.96
CA ASN A 101 14.02 12.39 15.31
C ASN A 101 12.72 13.05 14.83
N ILE A 102 12.08 12.49 13.79
CA ILE A 102 10.84 13.01 13.21
C ILE A 102 9.64 12.27 13.76
N ILE A 103 9.74 10.93 13.85
CA ILE A 103 8.69 10.02 14.31
C ILE A 103 9.30 9.12 15.38
N SER A 104 9.08 9.48 16.67
CA SER A 104 9.44 8.58 17.78
C SER A 104 8.54 7.35 17.75
N TYR A 105 9.09 6.13 17.76
CA TYR A 105 8.34 4.88 17.80
C TYR A 105 9.08 3.83 18.63
N ASP A 106 8.32 2.96 19.29
CA ASP A 106 8.86 1.93 20.20
C ASP A 106 8.76 0.52 19.62
N GLY A 107 7.96 0.32 18.57
CA GLY A 107 7.74 -0.99 17.97
C GLY A 107 7.14 -0.95 16.57
N THR A 108 6.93 -2.15 16.01
CA THR A 108 6.30 -2.36 14.71
C THR A 108 5.27 -3.48 14.79
N PRO A 109 4.17 -3.41 13.99
CA PRO A 109 3.82 -2.32 13.09
C PRO A 109 3.30 -1.10 13.84
N THR A 110 3.68 0.09 13.43
CA THR A 110 3.11 1.36 13.89
C THR A 110 2.67 2.18 12.69
N THR A 111 1.39 2.54 12.61
CA THR A 111 0.88 3.39 11.54
C THR A 111 0.72 4.82 12.04
N VAL A 112 1.36 5.75 11.37
CA VAL A 112 1.34 7.19 11.68
C VAL A 112 0.62 7.96 10.59
N PHE A 113 0.01 9.08 10.98
CA PHE A 113 -0.76 9.96 10.12
C PHE A 113 -0.04 11.30 10.04
N ILE A 114 0.54 11.57 8.87
CA ILE A 114 1.33 12.76 8.60
C ILE A 114 0.44 13.82 7.97
N PHE A 115 0.51 15.04 8.49
CA PHE A 115 -0.20 16.21 8.01
C PHE A 115 0.79 17.37 7.87
N ASN A 116 0.84 17.97 6.70
CA ASN A 116 1.78 19.06 6.41
C ASN A 116 3.23 18.66 6.77
N GLY A 117 3.60 17.40 6.44
CA GLY A 117 4.94 16.85 6.70
C GLY A 117 5.23 16.50 8.15
N THR A 118 4.27 16.59 9.08
CA THR A 118 4.49 16.31 10.50
C THR A 118 3.39 15.42 11.09
N GLU A 119 3.74 14.61 12.10
CA GLU A 119 2.75 13.91 12.90
C GLU A 119 2.17 14.86 13.96
N LYS A 120 0.84 15.02 13.99
CA LYS A 120 0.18 15.91 14.96
C LYS A 120 0.25 15.39 16.39
N THR A 121 0.03 14.08 16.59
CA THR A 121 0.02 13.44 17.91
C THR A 121 0.16 11.93 17.80
N ALA A 122 0.95 11.34 18.67
CA ALA A 122 1.11 9.89 18.80
C ALA A 122 -0.22 9.18 19.22
N ALA A 123 -1.15 9.86 19.88
CA ALA A 123 -2.44 9.31 20.25
C ALA A 123 -3.33 8.94 19.04
N ASN A 124 -3.01 9.46 17.85
CA ASN A 124 -3.73 9.14 16.61
C ASN A 124 -3.21 7.89 15.90
N ARG A 125 -2.16 7.26 16.35
CA ARG A 125 -1.53 6.09 15.73
C ARG A 125 -2.42 4.85 15.76
N LEU A 126 -2.06 3.88 14.93
CA LEU A 126 -2.44 2.48 15.11
C LEU A 126 -1.18 1.72 15.50
N ASP A 127 -1.15 1.20 16.70
CA ASP A 127 -0.05 0.39 17.21
C ASP A 127 -0.41 -1.09 17.16
N GLY A 128 0.50 -1.90 16.62
CA GLY A 128 0.32 -3.32 16.43
C GLY A 128 -0.60 -3.69 15.26
N SER A 129 -0.84 -4.99 15.08
CA SER A 129 -1.78 -5.49 14.07
C SER A 129 -3.21 -5.36 14.58
N VAL A 130 -3.98 -4.47 13.97
CA VAL A 130 -5.38 -4.22 14.31
C VAL A 130 -6.34 -4.71 13.21
N SER A 131 -7.64 -4.78 13.52
CA SER A 131 -8.66 -5.17 12.54
C SER A 131 -8.91 -4.11 11.46
N GLY A 132 -9.49 -4.55 10.31
CA GLY A 132 -9.84 -3.64 9.22
C GLY A 132 -10.82 -2.54 9.65
N GLU A 133 -11.75 -2.85 10.57
CA GLU A 133 -12.68 -1.84 11.10
C GLU A 133 -11.95 -0.75 11.89
N LYS A 134 -10.95 -1.12 12.71
CA LYS A 134 -10.13 -0.14 13.44
C LYS A 134 -9.30 0.71 12.49
N ILE A 135 -8.75 0.13 11.41
CA ILE A 135 -8.05 0.89 10.37
C ILE A 135 -9.00 1.92 9.75
N ILE A 136 -10.19 1.50 9.33
CA ILE A 136 -11.20 2.38 8.72
C ILE A 136 -11.59 3.50 9.68
N ALA A 137 -11.92 3.16 10.93
CA ALA A 137 -12.30 4.14 11.94
C ALA A 137 -11.20 5.20 12.16
N LYS A 138 -9.94 4.77 12.19
CA LYS A 138 -8.81 5.67 12.40
C LYS A 138 -8.50 6.53 11.17
N LEU A 139 -8.62 5.99 9.96
CA LEU A 139 -8.49 6.76 8.72
C LEU A 139 -9.59 7.84 8.62
N LYS A 140 -10.85 7.50 8.99
CA LYS A 140 -11.96 8.45 9.05
C LYS A 140 -11.72 9.55 10.08
N SER A 141 -11.37 9.19 11.31
CA SER A 141 -11.15 10.16 12.40
C SER A 141 -9.98 11.12 12.09
N ASN A 142 -9.05 10.72 11.24
CA ASN A 142 -7.94 11.55 10.76
C ASN A 142 -8.26 12.26 9.41
N GLY A 143 -9.42 12.05 8.80
CA GLY A 143 -9.84 12.76 7.59
C GLY A 143 -9.18 12.27 6.30
N PHE A 144 -8.59 11.06 6.29
CA PHE A 144 -8.00 10.46 5.08
C PHE A 144 -9.02 9.76 4.19
N ILE A 145 -10.16 9.39 4.75
CA ILE A 145 -11.30 8.78 4.03
C ILE A 145 -12.63 9.30 4.60
N GLU A 146 -13.70 9.21 3.81
CA GLU A 146 -15.09 9.53 4.19
C GLU A 146 -15.84 8.30 4.75
#